data_0c8f0ebaef2acb4165bc221dfe1ae7b6
#
_entry.id   0c8f0ebaef2acb4165bc221dfe1ae7b6
#
_cell.length_a   1.000
_cell.length_b   1.000
_cell.length_c   1.000
_cell.angle_alpha   90.00
_cell.angle_beta   90.00
_cell.angle_gamma   90.00
#
_symmetry.space_group_name_H-M   'P 1'
#
loop_
_entity.id
_entity.type
_entity.pdbx_description
1 polymer ?
#
loop_
_entity_poly.entity_id
_entity_poly.type
_entity_poly.pdbx_seq_one_letter_code
_entity_poly.pdbx_strand_id
1 'polypeptide(L)'
;MTWRTSRYKQMVIDLLKNNDTIVVLDTETVGLKKKCQIVQFSAIRYRYEKNPFSMREVERLDLYIRPDEKLPESATKVNGITNAFLSDYPDERHCFPVIKEFLSKGGILAGYRLDFDLDKIVGLYERNHDRFSYGRYIDVYEMAKDCIPRDRVENYKLLTA
;
A
#
# COMPACT_ATOMS: atom_id res chain seq x y z
N MET A 1 0.25 7.50 36.30
CA MET A 1 0.40 6.47 35.26
C MET A 1 1.11 7.10 34.06
N THR A 2 2.39 6.86 33.89
CA THR A 2 3.16 7.35 32.74
C THR A 2 2.88 6.43 31.55
N TRP A 3 2.12 6.91 30.58
CA TRP A 3 1.89 6.22 29.31
C TRP A 3 3.22 6.21 28.53
N ARG A 4 3.96 5.10 28.61
CA ARG A 4 5.10 4.90 27.72
C ARG A 4 4.54 4.73 26.30
N THR A 5 4.76 5.73 25.48
CA THR A 5 4.49 5.64 24.03
C THR A 5 5.36 4.51 23.47
N SER A 6 4.76 3.57 22.72
CA SER A 6 5.54 2.51 22.08
C SER A 6 6.55 3.11 21.11
N ARG A 7 7.63 2.37 20.81
CA ARG A 7 8.62 2.80 19.81
C ARG A 7 7.99 3.03 18.43
N TYR A 8 7.01 2.22 18.10
CA TYR A 8 6.28 2.34 16.81
C TYR A 8 5.45 3.62 16.76
N LYS A 9 4.65 3.87 17.77
CA LYS A 9 3.85 5.10 17.90
C LYS A 9 4.72 6.36 17.84
N GLN A 10 5.88 6.36 18.52
CA GLN A 10 6.80 7.48 18.47
C GLN A 10 7.35 7.69 17.06
N MET A 11 7.71 6.61 16.35
CA MET A 11 8.17 6.67 14.97
C MET A 11 7.10 7.30 14.06
N VAL A 12 5.83 6.89 14.20
CA VAL A 12 4.72 7.46 13.42
C VAL A 12 4.55 8.95 13.70
N ILE A 13 4.59 9.35 14.97
CA ILE A 13 4.52 10.76 15.36
C ILE A 13 5.64 11.56 14.71
N ASP A 14 6.88 11.05 14.72
CA ASP A 14 8.03 11.72 14.14
C ASP A 14 7.93 11.83 12.62
N LEU A 15 7.45 10.78 11.94
CA LEU A 15 7.17 10.83 10.51
C LEU A 15 6.14 11.91 10.17
N LEU A 16 5.02 11.94 10.90
CA LEU A 16 3.95 12.91 10.67
C LEU A 16 4.38 14.34 10.98
N LYS A 17 5.26 14.53 11.97
CA LYS A 17 5.81 15.89 12.30
C LYS A 17 6.73 16.42 11.21
N ASN A 18 7.50 15.55 10.56
CA ASN A 18 8.55 15.94 9.62
C ASN A 18 8.11 15.89 8.14
N ASN A 19 6.85 15.56 7.88
CA ASN A 19 6.27 15.51 6.54
C ASN A 19 4.95 16.27 6.50
N ASP A 20 4.40 16.43 5.31
CA ASP A 20 3.08 17.03 5.05
C ASP A 20 2.23 16.18 4.07
N THR A 21 2.78 15.06 3.64
CA THR A 21 2.19 14.23 2.61
C THR A 21 2.23 12.75 3.02
N ILE A 22 1.10 12.08 2.85
CA ILE A 22 0.95 10.64 3.06
C ILE A 22 0.39 9.99 1.80
N VAL A 23 0.91 8.82 1.44
CA VAL A 23 0.44 8.00 0.33
C VAL A 23 -0.11 6.70 0.91
N VAL A 24 -1.41 6.55 0.89
CA VAL A 24 -2.08 5.31 1.26
C VAL A 24 -2.14 4.43 0.02
N LEU A 25 -1.65 3.21 0.10
CA LEU A 25 -1.65 2.29 -1.02
C LEU A 25 -2.01 0.85 -0.61
N ASP A 26 -2.49 0.12 -1.60
CA ASP A 26 -2.84 -1.29 -1.52
C ASP A 26 -2.64 -1.94 -2.89
N THR A 27 -2.33 -3.25 -2.93
CA THR A 27 -2.13 -3.99 -4.17
C THR A 27 -2.89 -5.31 -4.17
N GLU A 28 -3.51 -5.64 -5.31
CA GLU A 28 -3.95 -6.99 -5.59
C GLU A 28 -2.93 -7.70 -6.50
N THR A 29 -2.74 -8.99 -6.30
CA THR A 29 -1.63 -9.71 -6.92
C THR A 29 -2.05 -11.08 -7.47
N VAL A 30 -1.22 -11.66 -8.35
CA VAL A 30 -1.43 -13.02 -8.86
C VAL A 30 -1.33 -14.09 -7.77
N GLY A 31 -0.76 -13.77 -6.59
CA GLY A 31 -0.61 -14.71 -5.48
C GLY A 31 0.25 -14.18 -4.36
N LEU A 32 0.64 -15.07 -3.44
CA LEU A 32 1.34 -14.71 -2.20
C LEU A 32 2.87 -14.78 -2.32
N LYS A 33 3.41 -15.26 -3.43
CA LYS A 33 4.87 -15.37 -3.61
C LYS A 33 5.52 -13.99 -3.54
N LYS A 34 6.75 -13.96 -3.02
CA LYS A 34 7.56 -12.73 -3.03
C LYS A 34 7.70 -12.20 -4.45
N LYS A 35 7.62 -10.88 -4.58
CA LYS A 35 7.82 -10.16 -5.84
C LYS A 35 6.94 -10.63 -7.02
N CYS A 36 5.82 -11.32 -6.76
CA CYS A 36 4.88 -11.68 -7.82
C CYS A 36 4.24 -10.45 -8.46
N GLN A 37 3.63 -10.62 -9.64
CA GLN A 37 3.04 -9.50 -10.36
C GLN A 37 1.82 -8.92 -9.65
N ILE A 38 1.69 -7.60 -9.76
CA ILE A 38 0.55 -6.82 -9.31
C ILE A 38 -0.52 -6.88 -10.40
N VAL A 39 -1.79 -7.06 -10.03
CA VAL A 39 -2.93 -7.02 -10.94
C VAL A 39 -3.86 -5.83 -10.70
N GLN A 40 -3.77 -5.22 -9.53
CA GLN A 40 -4.33 -3.90 -9.26
C GLN A 40 -3.38 -3.13 -8.36
N PHE A 41 -3.12 -1.89 -8.71
CA PHE A 41 -2.38 -0.93 -7.90
C PHE A 41 -3.29 0.25 -7.58
N SER A 42 -3.61 0.44 -6.31
CA SER A 42 -4.45 1.53 -5.84
C SER A 42 -3.67 2.39 -4.86
N ALA A 43 -3.61 3.69 -5.10
CA ALA A 43 -2.93 4.61 -4.22
C ALA A 43 -3.61 5.98 -4.20
N ILE A 44 -3.65 6.61 -3.03
CA ILE A 44 -4.17 7.97 -2.85
C ILE A 44 -3.13 8.78 -2.10
N ARG A 45 -2.79 9.93 -2.66
CA ARG A 45 -1.93 10.91 -2.03
C ARG A 45 -2.76 11.95 -1.32
N TYR A 46 -2.49 12.12 -0.04
CA TYR A 46 -3.07 13.17 0.79
C TYR A 46 -2.01 14.18 1.20
N ARG A 47 -2.37 15.45 1.20
CA ARG A 47 -1.64 16.50 1.92
C ARG A 47 -2.37 16.81 3.21
N TYR A 48 -1.62 17.00 4.30
CA TYR A 48 -2.20 17.35 5.59
C TYR A 48 -1.53 18.55 6.23
N GLU A 49 -2.31 19.26 7.02
CA GLU A 49 -1.89 20.36 7.88
C GLU A 49 -2.02 19.94 9.35
N LYS A 50 -1.21 20.52 10.21
CA LYS A 50 -1.07 20.04 11.59
C LYS A 50 -1.91 20.85 12.59
N ASN A 51 -2.10 22.14 12.33
CA ASN A 51 -2.78 23.04 13.25
C ASN A 51 -3.68 24.05 12.50
N PRO A 52 -5.02 23.87 12.48
CA PRO A 52 -5.73 22.66 12.91
C PRO A 52 -5.44 21.48 12.00
N PHE A 53 -5.60 20.27 12.49
CA PHE A 53 -5.41 19.10 11.64
C PHE A 53 -6.46 19.06 10.54
N SER A 54 -6.01 19.03 9.30
CA SER A 54 -6.83 18.83 8.12
C SER A 54 -6.11 17.96 7.11
N MET A 55 -6.85 17.20 6.33
CA MET A 55 -6.29 16.32 5.30
C MET A 55 -7.15 16.42 4.04
N ARG A 56 -6.49 16.57 2.89
CA ARG A 56 -7.16 16.62 1.59
C ARG A 56 -6.49 15.70 0.59
N GLU A 57 -7.29 15.03 -0.22
CA GLU A 57 -6.81 14.27 -1.37
C GLU A 57 -6.22 15.23 -2.41
N VAL A 58 -5.04 14.91 -2.91
CA VAL A 58 -4.36 15.71 -3.95
C VAL A 58 -4.13 14.92 -5.24
N GLU A 59 -4.05 13.59 -5.15
CA GLU A 59 -3.84 12.74 -6.31
C GLU A 59 -4.33 11.32 -6.01
N ARG A 60 -4.90 10.66 -7.01
CA ARG A 60 -5.34 9.26 -6.93
C ARG A 60 -4.85 8.51 -8.15
N LEU A 61 -4.39 7.28 -7.94
CA LEU A 61 -4.06 6.35 -8.98
C LEU A 61 -4.73 5.00 -8.68
N ASP A 62 -5.48 4.48 -9.63
CA ASP A 62 -6.08 3.16 -9.56
C ASP A 62 -5.94 2.49 -10.91
N LEU A 63 -5.14 1.44 -10.99
CA LEU A 63 -4.79 0.76 -12.24
C LEU A 63 -5.02 -0.74 -12.11
N TYR A 64 -5.75 -1.30 -13.07
CA TYR A 64 -5.74 -2.73 -13.33
C TYR A 64 -4.63 -3.06 -14.32
N ILE A 65 -3.93 -4.16 -14.06
CA ILE A 65 -2.72 -4.56 -14.77
C ILE A 65 -2.89 -6.01 -15.23
N ARG A 66 -2.77 -6.24 -16.51
CA ARG A 66 -2.79 -7.60 -17.05
C ARG A 66 -1.45 -8.29 -16.75
N PRO A 67 -1.45 -9.39 -16.01
CA PRO A 67 -0.23 -10.14 -15.71
C PRO A 67 0.22 -10.99 -16.91
N ASP A 68 1.50 -11.38 -16.93
CA ASP A 68 2.03 -12.28 -17.95
C ASP A 68 1.51 -13.73 -17.77
N GLU A 69 1.29 -14.13 -16.53
CA GLU A 69 0.72 -15.44 -16.18
C GLU A 69 -0.75 -15.32 -15.76
N LYS A 70 -1.49 -16.39 -15.99
CA LYS A 70 -2.90 -16.44 -15.58
C LYS A 70 -3.04 -16.40 -14.07
N LEU A 71 -4.01 -15.62 -13.59
CA LEU A 71 -4.42 -15.64 -12.20
C LEU A 71 -4.93 -17.07 -11.85
N PRO A 72 -4.44 -17.64 -10.74
CA PRO A 72 -5.04 -18.85 -10.21
C PRO A 72 -6.43 -18.55 -9.62
N GLU A 73 -7.31 -19.56 -9.63
CA GLU A 73 -8.66 -19.41 -9.06
C GLU A 73 -8.65 -18.96 -7.59
N SER A 74 -7.62 -19.35 -6.83
CA SER A 74 -7.45 -18.95 -5.44
C SER A 74 -7.28 -17.44 -5.28
N ALA A 75 -6.60 -16.77 -6.20
CA ALA A 75 -6.47 -15.31 -6.20
C ALA A 75 -7.80 -14.64 -6.57
N THR A 76 -8.46 -15.13 -7.63
CA THR A 76 -9.78 -14.63 -8.04
C THR A 76 -10.84 -14.78 -6.94
N LYS A 77 -10.79 -15.85 -6.14
CA LYS A 77 -11.71 -16.03 -4.99
C LYS A 77 -11.50 -14.99 -3.89
N VAL A 78 -10.29 -14.46 -3.75
CA VAL A 78 -9.95 -13.48 -2.71
C VAL A 78 -10.29 -12.05 -3.17
N ASN A 79 -9.87 -11.67 -4.36
CA ASN A 79 -9.96 -10.27 -4.84
C ASN A 79 -11.08 -10.03 -5.87
N GLY A 80 -11.77 -11.07 -6.34
CA GLY A 80 -12.85 -10.95 -7.32
C GLY A 80 -12.39 -10.66 -8.76
N ILE A 81 -11.08 -10.49 -8.98
CA ILE A 81 -10.51 -10.15 -10.30
C ILE A 81 -10.36 -11.44 -11.12
N THR A 82 -10.82 -11.40 -12.37
CA THR A 82 -10.75 -12.56 -13.29
C THR A 82 -9.78 -12.33 -14.43
N ASN A 83 -9.27 -13.41 -15.02
CA ASN A 83 -8.44 -13.34 -16.23
C ASN A 83 -9.17 -12.67 -17.40
N ALA A 84 -10.48 -12.94 -17.54
CA ALA A 84 -11.32 -12.33 -18.58
C ALA A 84 -11.43 -10.82 -18.38
N PHE A 85 -11.62 -10.37 -17.15
CA PHE A 85 -11.66 -8.94 -16.81
C PHE A 85 -10.34 -8.25 -17.17
N LEU A 86 -9.19 -8.86 -16.85
CA LEU A 86 -7.88 -8.25 -17.09
C LEU A 86 -7.42 -8.30 -18.55
N SER A 87 -8.08 -9.07 -19.44
CA SER A 87 -7.63 -9.26 -20.82
C SER A 87 -7.47 -7.98 -21.61
N ASP A 88 -8.30 -6.97 -21.34
CA ASP A 88 -8.34 -5.70 -22.06
C ASP A 88 -7.49 -4.60 -21.38
N TYR A 89 -6.90 -4.89 -20.23
CA TYR A 89 -6.05 -3.93 -19.53
C TYR A 89 -4.59 -3.99 -20.00
N PRO A 90 -3.84 -2.87 -19.87
CA PRO A 90 -2.43 -2.84 -20.23
C PRO A 90 -1.61 -3.76 -19.34
N ASP A 91 -0.48 -4.23 -19.88
CA ASP A 91 0.48 -5.03 -19.13
C ASP A 91 1.34 -4.19 -18.15
N GLU A 92 2.17 -4.87 -17.38
CA GLU A 92 3.03 -4.27 -16.38
C GLU A 92 3.98 -3.21 -16.97
N ARG A 93 4.54 -3.43 -18.16
CA ARG A 93 5.49 -2.50 -18.79
C ARG A 93 4.85 -1.18 -19.15
N HIS A 94 3.60 -1.21 -19.58
CA HIS A 94 2.84 0.01 -19.90
C HIS A 94 2.39 0.75 -18.63
N CYS A 95 2.05 0.04 -17.55
CA CYS A 95 1.63 0.64 -16.28
C CYS A 95 2.81 1.16 -15.44
N PHE A 96 3.98 0.55 -15.54
CA PHE A 96 5.15 0.88 -14.72
C PHE A 96 5.54 2.37 -14.73
N PRO A 97 5.64 3.06 -15.89
CA PRO A 97 6.01 4.49 -15.91
C PRO A 97 5.05 5.35 -15.09
N VAL A 98 3.75 5.06 -15.12
CA VAL A 98 2.72 5.80 -14.40
C VAL A 98 2.85 5.58 -12.90
N ILE A 99 3.04 4.33 -12.46
CA ILE A 99 3.25 4.00 -11.05
C ILE A 99 4.56 4.64 -10.54
N LYS A 100 5.63 4.55 -11.34
CA LYS A 100 6.92 5.17 -11.01
C LYS A 100 6.80 6.68 -10.84
N GLU A 101 6.13 7.37 -11.77
CA GLU A 101 5.90 8.81 -11.68
C GLU A 101 5.12 9.15 -10.41
N PHE A 102 4.03 8.42 -10.14
CA PHE A 102 3.24 8.62 -8.93
C PHE A 102 4.09 8.47 -7.66
N LEU A 103 4.83 7.38 -7.52
CA LEU A 103 5.64 7.11 -6.33
C LEU A 103 6.85 8.05 -6.19
N SER A 104 7.40 8.55 -7.30
CA SER A 104 8.57 9.45 -7.30
C SER A 104 8.30 10.81 -6.64
N LYS A 105 7.04 11.21 -6.54
CA LYS A 105 6.63 12.47 -5.88
C LYS A 105 6.80 12.43 -4.35
N GLY A 106 7.19 11.29 -3.78
CA GLY A 106 7.47 11.13 -2.36
C GLY A 106 6.22 11.09 -1.47
N GLY A 107 6.43 11.27 -0.18
CA GLY A 107 5.43 11.18 0.89
C GLY A 107 5.62 9.94 1.76
N ILE A 108 5.01 9.94 2.95
CA ILE A 108 5.02 8.78 3.85
C ILE A 108 4.14 7.69 3.24
N LEU A 109 4.69 6.52 2.97
CA LEU A 109 3.90 5.37 2.56
C LEU A 109 3.10 4.83 3.75
N ALA A 110 1.84 4.51 3.54
CA ALA A 110 0.96 3.93 4.54
C ALA A 110 0.05 2.87 3.92
N GLY A 111 -0.27 1.83 4.68
CA GLY A 111 -1.18 0.77 4.27
C GLY A 111 -1.35 -0.27 5.36
N TYR A 112 -2.21 -1.23 5.11
CA TYR A 112 -2.45 -2.32 6.04
C TYR A 112 -1.57 -3.52 5.66
N ARG A 113 -0.67 -3.95 6.57
CA ARG A 113 0.38 -4.95 6.28
C ARG A 113 1.21 -4.57 5.05
N LEU A 114 1.61 -3.34 5.03
CA LEU A 114 2.25 -2.69 3.88
C LEU A 114 3.56 -3.35 3.43
N ASP A 115 4.21 -4.11 4.30
CA ASP A 115 5.38 -4.93 3.96
C ASP A 115 5.10 -5.87 2.78
N PHE A 116 3.88 -6.43 2.70
CA PHE A 116 3.45 -7.26 1.59
C PHE A 116 3.43 -6.48 0.26
N ASP A 117 2.80 -5.30 0.25
CA ASP A 117 2.68 -4.45 -0.95
C ASP A 117 4.04 -3.92 -1.40
N LEU A 118 4.87 -3.49 -0.46
CA LEU A 118 6.22 -3.00 -0.75
C LEU A 118 7.09 -4.07 -1.42
N ASP A 119 6.97 -5.34 -1.01
CA ASP A 119 7.65 -6.46 -1.66
C ASP A 119 7.23 -6.61 -3.14
N LYS A 120 5.93 -6.42 -3.45
CA LYS A 120 5.41 -6.48 -4.82
C LYS A 120 5.89 -5.28 -5.66
N ILE A 121 5.91 -4.09 -5.07
CA ILE A 121 6.43 -2.88 -5.72
C ILE A 121 7.93 -3.02 -6.02
N VAL A 122 8.72 -3.55 -5.08
CA VAL A 122 10.13 -3.87 -5.34
C VAL A 122 10.26 -4.82 -6.53
N GLY A 123 9.45 -5.88 -6.58
CA GLY A 123 9.43 -6.82 -7.69
C GLY A 123 9.05 -6.18 -9.03
N LEU A 124 8.06 -5.28 -9.02
CA LEU A 124 7.66 -4.49 -10.19
C LEU A 124 8.84 -3.68 -10.76
N TYR A 125 9.55 -2.97 -9.89
CA TYR A 125 10.71 -2.16 -10.31
C TYR A 125 11.84 -3.04 -10.86
N GLU A 126 12.20 -4.14 -10.18
CA GLU A 126 13.24 -5.06 -10.63
C GLU A 126 12.94 -5.67 -12.01
N ARG A 127 11.69 -6.08 -12.27
CA ARG A 127 11.28 -6.61 -13.58
C ARG A 127 11.36 -5.56 -14.70
N ASN A 128 11.26 -4.28 -14.33
CA ASN A 128 11.41 -3.16 -15.27
C ASN A 128 12.82 -2.55 -15.25
N HIS A 129 13.84 -3.29 -14.79
CA HIS A 129 15.25 -2.89 -14.74
C HIS A 129 15.49 -1.59 -13.96
N ASP A 130 14.72 -1.38 -12.90
CA ASP A 130 14.80 -0.21 -12.05
C ASP A 130 14.86 -0.61 -10.57
N ARG A 131 15.04 0.36 -9.69
CA ARG A 131 15.15 0.15 -8.24
C ARG A 131 14.19 1.01 -7.47
N PHE A 132 13.36 0.38 -6.65
CA PHE A 132 12.53 1.05 -5.66
C PHE A 132 13.26 1.07 -4.31
N SER A 133 13.40 2.26 -3.73
CA SER A 133 13.88 2.44 -2.37
C SER A 133 12.86 3.24 -1.57
N TYR A 134 12.62 2.84 -0.36
CA TYR A 134 11.69 3.50 0.55
C TYR A 134 12.30 3.60 1.94
N GLY A 135 11.86 4.61 2.70
CA GLY A 135 12.25 4.80 4.08
C GLY A 135 11.30 4.11 5.06
N ARG A 136 11.18 4.69 6.25
CA ARG A 136 10.17 4.25 7.22
C ARG A 136 8.77 4.54 6.68
N TYR A 137 7.82 3.66 6.98
CA TYR A 137 6.45 3.73 6.54
C TYR A 137 5.47 3.50 7.70
N ILE A 138 4.20 3.74 7.48
CA ILE A 138 3.15 3.51 8.46
C ILE A 138 2.39 2.24 8.09
N ASP A 139 2.52 1.21 8.91
CA ASP A 139 1.71 0.00 8.84
C ASP A 139 0.51 0.13 9.77
N VAL A 140 -0.69 0.21 9.19
CA VAL A 140 -1.93 0.39 9.93
C VAL A 140 -2.23 -0.81 10.84
N TYR A 141 -1.81 -2.02 10.47
CA TYR A 141 -1.94 -3.20 11.31
C TYR A 141 -1.10 -3.08 12.59
N GLU A 142 0.14 -2.64 12.49
CA GLU A 142 0.99 -2.41 13.66
C GLU A 142 0.48 -1.24 14.52
N MET A 143 -0.01 -0.17 13.89
CA MET A 143 -0.68 0.92 14.61
C MET A 143 -1.90 0.45 15.38
N ALA A 144 -2.75 -0.36 14.76
CA ALA A 144 -3.95 -0.88 15.42
C ALA A 144 -3.61 -1.70 16.66
N LYS A 145 -2.57 -2.55 16.59
CA LYS A 145 -2.08 -3.32 17.74
C LYS A 145 -1.57 -2.46 18.88
N ASP A 146 -0.95 -1.33 18.55
CA ASP A 146 -0.43 -0.39 19.57
C ASP A 146 -1.51 0.50 20.18
N CYS A 147 -2.57 0.82 19.42
CA CYS A 147 -3.58 1.80 19.82
C CYS A 147 -4.87 1.17 20.36
N ILE A 148 -5.18 -0.07 19.95
CA ILE A 148 -6.44 -0.74 20.31
C ILE A 148 -6.12 -1.93 21.23
N PRO A 149 -6.60 -1.93 22.50
CA PRO A 149 -6.44 -3.06 23.40
C PRO A 149 -7.04 -4.35 22.82
N ARG A 150 -6.33 -5.48 22.99
CA ARG A 150 -6.73 -6.78 22.41
C ARG A 150 -8.10 -7.26 22.87
N ASP A 151 -8.50 -6.92 24.10
CA ASP A 151 -9.80 -7.25 24.69
C ASP A 151 -10.98 -6.49 24.09
N ARG A 152 -10.70 -5.44 23.27
CA ARG A 152 -11.72 -4.65 22.58
C ARG A 152 -11.98 -5.07 21.14
N VAL A 153 -11.23 -6.02 20.61
CA VAL A 153 -11.37 -6.49 19.23
C VAL A 153 -11.21 -8.01 19.17
N GLU A 154 -12.00 -8.64 18.31
CA GLU A 154 -11.85 -10.07 18.05
C GLU A 154 -10.50 -10.37 17.38
N ASN A 155 -10.11 -9.54 16.43
CA ASN A 155 -8.82 -9.57 15.77
C ASN A 155 -8.51 -8.18 15.18
N TYR A 156 -7.30 -8.00 14.63
CA TYR A 156 -6.89 -6.74 13.97
C TYR A 156 -7.00 -6.78 12.45
N LYS A 157 -7.73 -7.75 11.87
CA LYS A 157 -7.98 -7.79 10.43
C LYS A 157 -8.90 -6.65 10.01
N LEU A 158 -8.68 -6.11 8.81
CA LEU A 158 -9.66 -5.24 8.19
C LEU A 158 -10.94 -6.04 7.95
N LEU A 159 -12.08 -5.43 8.23
CA LEU A 159 -13.36 -6.00 7.84
C LEU A 159 -13.42 -5.94 6.30
N THR A 160 -13.42 -7.09 5.68
CA THR A 160 -13.87 -7.19 4.29
C THR A 160 -15.36 -6.97 4.28
N ALA A 161 -15.77 -5.88 3.66
CA ALA A 161 -17.19 -5.58 3.44
C ALA A 161 -17.82 -6.63 2.52
#